data_4a2512ad8810e870e4e37d1af05d0894
#
_entry.id   4a2512ad8810e870e4e37d1af05d0894
#
_cell.length_a   1.000
_cell.length_b   1.000
_cell.length_c   1.000
_cell.angle_alpha   90.00
_cell.angle_beta   90.00
_cell.angle_gamma   90.00
#
_symmetry.space_group_name_H-M   'P 1'
#
loop_
_entity.id
_entity.type
_entity.pdbx_description
1 polymer ?
#
loop_
_entity_poly.entity_id
_entity_poly.type
_entity_poly.pdbx_seq_one_letter_code
_entity_poly.pdbx_strand_id
1 'polypeptide(L)'
;MHILRVANFVSPRSGGIKTALRAWGEHYQAAGHRASLIIPGPGQEITEESQGLVYRVPAMPIPGTGYSLMWSRVGMSQLMDAIAPDAIEVSDRATTRWMGRWARRRGIGSVMISHENMTGIMVRRTPVPNRPAHWSADLVNRLSAHDYDAIVCPSEFAAEEFHRNGIDAHVVPLGVDFSVFTPQRDLTTWAAPAPGERIQIVHCGRLSPEKNPALSIETVRELVRRGLDVEMTVFGEGPMLRELVQRAQNLPVVFHSYITDRAELAARMGAADVAIAPGPLETFGLAALEVLALGVPTVCCDEGALQEVVGSGGVVAPSTPTAFADGVEELLRRPRAHELARARAEHFTWAASAQRMLEIHEGIRRWLDA
;
A
#
# COMPACT_ATOMS: atom_id res chain seq x y z
N MET A 1 -17.09 -13.79 15.31
CA MET A 1 -15.73 -14.37 15.34
C MET A 1 -14.77 -13.44 16.07
N HIS A 2 -13.70 -13.98 16.62
CA HIS A 2 -12.55 -13.21 17.08
C HIS A 2 -11.41 -13.35 16.06
N ILE A 3 -11.13 -12.30 15.31
CA ILE A 3 -10.11 -12.26 14.25
C ILE A 3 -8.83 -11.65 14.81
N LEU A 4 -7.74 -12.43 14.83
CA LEU A 4 -6.42 -11.99 15.25
C LEU A 4 -5.56 -11.64 14.03
N ARG A 5 -5.17 -10.39 13.91
CA ARG A 5 -4.22 -9.93 12.89
C ARG A 5 -2.81 -9.90 13.47
N VAL A 6 -1.84 -10.37 12.69
CA VAL A 6 -0.42 -10.39 13.09
C VAL A 6 0.43 -9.81 11.99
N ALA A 7 1.26 -8.82 12.31
CA ALA A 7 2.13 -8.20 11.33
C ALA A 7 3.51 -7.87 11.92
N ASN A 8 4.56 -8.34 11.25
CA ASN A 8 5.89 -7.73 11.34
C ASN A 8 5.95 -6.51 10.41
N PHE A 9 7.08 -5.86 10.31
CA PHE A 9 7.32 -4.73 9.39
C PHE A 9 6.33 -3.55 9.54
N VAL A 10 5.72 -3.43 10.72
CA VAL A 10 4.94 -2.26 11.11
C VAL A 10 5.83 -1.33 11.91
N SER A 11 5.99 -0.09 11.45
CA SER A 11 6.72 0.96 12.16
C SER A 11 5.83 2.19 12.36
N PRO A 12 6.18 3.11 13.26
CA PRO A 12 5.43 4.36 13.43
C PRO A 12 5.26 5.15 12.13
N ARG A 13 6.21 5.01 11.20
CA ARG A 13 6.24 5.67 9.88
C ARG A 13 5.81 4.77 8.72
N SER A 14 5.38 3.52 8.95
CA SER A 14 4.85 2.67 7.88
C SER A 14 3.45 3.12 7.50
N GLY A 15 3.21 3.41 6.22
CA GLY A 15 1.91 3.88 5.73
C GLY A 15 0.93 2.73 5.46
N GLY A 16 1.10 2.03 4.34
CA GLY A 16 0.08 1.13 3.77
C GLY A 16 -0.36 -0.01 4.67
N ILE A 17 0.58 -0.81 5.21
CA ILE A 17 0.24 -1.97 6.06
C ILE A 17 -0.50 -1.51 7.32
N LYS A 18 0.00 -0.47 8.00
CA LYS A 18 -0.62 0.06 9.22
C LYS A 18 -2.05 0.56 8.95
N THR A 19 -2.24 1.25 7.84
CA THR A 19 -3.56 1.75 7.41
C THR A 19 -4.52 0.60 7.15
N ALA A 20 -4.11 -0.43 6.41
CA ALA A 20 -4.93 -1.60 6.10
C ALA A 20 -5.32 -2.38 7.36
N LEU A 21 -4.35 -2.68 8.23
CA LEU A 21 -4.60 -3.38 9.49
C LEU A 21 -5.61 -2.62 10.36
N ARG A 22 -5.46 -1.30 10.47
CA ARG A 22 -6.37 -0.48 11.25
C ARG A 22 -7.78 -0.49 10.64
N ALA A 23 -7.90 -0.22 9.36
CA ALA A 23 -9.18 -0.12 8.68
C ALA A 23 -9.97 -1.43 8.74
N TRP A 24 -9.33 -2.57 8.45
CA TRP A 24 -10.00 -3.87 8.59
C TRP A 24 -10.46 -4.12 10.02
N GLY A 25 -9.64 -3.83 11.04
CA GLY A 25 -10.04 -4.02 12.43
C GLY A 25 -11.24 -3.17 12.85
N GLU A 26 -11.27 -1.91 12.44
CA GLU A 26 -12.40 -1.00 12.69
C GLU A 26 -13.69 -1.53 12.04
N HIS A 27 -13.61 -2.00 10.79
CA HIS A 27 -14.75 -2.56 10.08
C HIS A 27 -15.21 -3.92 10.64
N TYR A 28 -14.28 -4.78 11.08
CA TYR A 28 -14.65 -6.04 11.75
C TYR A 28 -15.43 -5.77 13.03
N GLN A 29 -14.98 -4.81 13.85
CA GLN A 29 -15.71 -4.43 15.06
C GLN A 29 -17.09 -3.83 14.74
N ALA A 30 -17.17 -2.96 13.74
CA ALA A 30 -18.45 -2.40 13.27
C ALA A 30 -19.42 -3.48 12.77
N ALA A 31 -18.89 -4.59 12.21
CA ALA A 31 -19.67 -5.76 11.80
C ALA A 31 -20.00 -6.73 12.95
N GLY A 32 -19.69 -6.39 14.21
CA GLY A 32 -20.00 -7.21 15.39
C GLY A 32 -18.99 -8.33 15.68
N HIS A 33 -17.81 -8.31 15.05
CA HIS A 33 -16.72 -9.23 15.33
C HIS A 33 -15.74 -8.65 16.36
N ARG A 34 -15.04 -9.50 17.10
CA ARG A 34 -13.90 -9.06 17.91
C ARG A 34 -12.67 -9.00 17.03
N ALA A 35 -11.88 -7.95 17.17
CA ALA A 35 -10.63 -7.78 16.45
C ALA A 35 -9.46 -7.56 17.42
N SER A 36 -8.35 -8.22 17.17
CA SER A 36 -7.09 -8.02 17.89
C SER A 36 -5.93 -7.91 16.92
N LEU A 37 -4.86 -7.25 17.33
CA LEU A 37 -3.67 -7.04 16.51
C LEU A 37 -2.41 -7.29 17.32
N ILE A 38 -1.47 -8.09 16.81
CA ILE A 38 -0.13 -8.24 17.38
C ILE A 38 0.88 -7.60 16.44
N ILE A 39 1.67 -6.66 16.97
CA ILE A 39 2.73 -5.93 16.23
C ILE A 39 4.00 -5.81 17.07
N PRO A 40 5.15 -5.56 16.41
CA PRO A 40 6.39 -5.25 17.11
C PRO A 40 6.28 -4.00 17.98
N GLY A 41 6.89 -4.05 19.16
CA GLY A 41 7.02 -2.92 20.07
C GLY A 41 8.33 -2.95 20.86
N PRO A 42 8.65 -1.88 21.60
CA PRO A 42 9.85 -1.82 22.45
C PRO A 42 9.74 -2.70 23.69
N GLY A 43 8.52 -3.03 24.09
CA GLY A 43 8.20 -3.84 25.24
C GLY A 43 6.85 -4.51 25.08
N GLN A 44 6.38 -5.17 26.16
CA GLN A 44 5.04 -5.75 26.20
C GLN A 44 4.04 -4.67 26.65
N GLU A 45 3.10 -4.35 25.78
CA GLU A 45 2.04 -3.37 26.02
C GLU A 45 0.74 -3.85 25.39
N ILE A 46 -0.38 -3.61 26.06
CA ILE A 46 -1.72 -3.89 25.53
C ILE A 46 -2.50 -2.58 25.57
N THR A 47 -3.02 -2.15 24.43
CA THR A 47 -3.84 -0.94 24.31
C THR A 47 -5.16 -1.27 23.64
N GLU A 48 -6.24 -0.64 24.07
CA GLU A 48 -7.51 -0.66 23.36
C GLU A 48 -7.56 0.51 22.39
N GLU A 49 -7.74 0.21 21.12
CA GLU A 49 -7.78 1.18 20.03
C GLU A 49 -9.09 1.00 19.24
N SER A 50 -9.42 1.94 18.33
CA SER A 50 -10.60 1.84 17.45
C SER A 50 -10.65 0.55 16.63
N GLN A 51 -9.50 -0.05 16.35
CA GLN A 51 -9.35 -1.30 15.62
C GLN A 51 -9.39 -2.57 16.49
N GLY A 52 -9.62 -2.46 17.80
CA GLY A 52 -9.61 -3.54 18.79
C GLY A 52 -8.39 -3.54 19.69
N LEU A 53 -8.16 -4.64 20.40
CA LEU A 53 -7.00 -4.79 21.29
C LEU A 53 -5.71 -4.90 20.49
N VAL A 54 -4.76 -4.04 20.78
CA VAL A 54 -3.44 -4.03 20.15
C VAL A 54 -2.39 -4.49 21.15
N TYR A 55 -1.75 -5.62 20.84
CA TYR A 55 -0.66 -6.21 21.60
C TYR A 55 0.67 -5.82 20.97
N ARG A 56 1.42 -4.96 21.64
CA ARG A 56 2.82 -4.68 21.26
C ARG A 56 3.70 -5.67 22.00
N VAL A 57 4.55 -6.37 21.26
CA VAL A 57 5.44 -7.38 21.84
C VAL A 57 6.90 -7.03 21.58
N PRO A 58 7.82 -7.43 22.49
CA PRO A 58 9.24 -7.20 22.32
C PRO A 58 9.73 -7.72 20.97
N ALA A 59 10.47 -6.89 20.26
CA ALA A 59 10.96 -7.21 18.93
C ALA A 59 12.40 -6.71 18.74
N MET A 60 13.16 -7.40 17.89
CA MET A 60 14.54 -7.00 17.56
C MET A 60 14.52 -6.02 16.38
N PRO A 61 15.16 -4.84 16.51
CA PRO A 61 15.28 -3.91 15.41
C PRO A 61 16.15 -4.48 14.29
N ILE A 62 15.73 -4.25 13.03
CA ILE A 62 16.52 -4.55 11.85
C ILE A 62 17.33 -3.29 11.50
N PRO A 63 18.67 -3.34 11.61
CA PRO A 63 19.53 -2.17 11.37
C PRO A 63 19.26 -1.53 10.00
N GLY A 64 19.19 -0.19 9.96
CA GLY A 64 19.04 0.58 8.72
C GLY A 64 17.68 0.55 8.05
N THR A 65 16.67 -0.17 8.60
CA THR A 65 15.35 -0.31 7.94
C THR A 65 14.22 0.44 8.65
N GLY A 66 14.36 0.71 9.94
CA GLY A 66 13.30 1.24 10.80
C GLY A 66 12.22 0.22 11.17
N TYR A 67 12.40 -1.05 10.81
CA TYR A 67 11.53 -2.15 11.19
C TYR A 67 12.11 -2.98 12.33
N SER A 68 11.22 -3.76 12.98
CA SER A 68 11.59 -4.73 14.01
C SER A 68 10.91 -6.06 13.74
N LEU A 69 11.52 -7.16 14.19
CA LEU A 69 11.00 -8.52 14.05
C LEU A 69 10.64 -9.12 15.40
N MET A 70 9.44 -9.65 15.50
CA MET A 70 9.01 -10.52 16.59
C MET A 70 9.66 -11.90 16.41
N TRP A 71 10.56 -12.27 17.31
CA TRP A 71 11.43 -13.45 17.15
C TRP A 71 11.04 -14.64 18.02
N SER A 72 10.35 -14.40 19.16
CA SER A 72 10.03 -15.45 20.12
C SER A 72 8.83 -16.29 19.69
N ARG A 73 9.04 -17.39 19.00
CA ARG A 73 7.96 -18.32 18.60
C ARG A 73 7.18 -18.87 19.78
N VAL A 74 7.86 -19.20 20.89
CA VAL A 74 7.23 -19.74 22.10
C VAL A 74 6.34 -18.69 22.73
N GLY A 75 6.86 -17.47 22.99
CA GLY A 75 6.07 -16.39 23.57
C GLY A 75 4.88 -15.98 22.69
N MET A 76 5.08 -15.93 21.37
CA MET A 76 4.00 -15.65 20.42
C MET A 76 2.93 -16.74 20.43
N SER A 77 3.31 -18.04 20.47
CA SER A 77 2.35 -19.14 20.56
C SER A 77 1.54 -19.05 21.84
N GLN A 78 2.18 -18.81 22.98
CA GLN A 78 1.51 -18.65 24.28
C GLN A 78 0.54 -17.45 24.27
N LEU A 79 0.94 -16.33 23.68
CA LEU A 79 0.08 -15.16 23.55
C LEU A 79 -1.13 -15.45 22.66
N MET A 80 -0.92 -16.08 21.51
CA MET A 80 -2.01 -16.45 20.59
C MET A 80 -2.96 -17.47 21.25
N ASP A 81 -2.44 -18.42 22.04
CA ASP A 81 -3.25 -19.37 22.82
C ASP A 81 -4.08 -18.65 23.88
N ALA A 82 -3.52 -17.64 24.55
CA ALA A 82 -4.24 -16.83 25.56
C ALA A 82 -5.31 -15.92 24.93
N ILE A 83 -5.09 -15.40 23.72
CA ILE A 83 -6.06 -14.61 22.96
C ILE A 83 -7.23 -15.49 22.50
N ALA A 84 -6.98 -16.76 22.20
CA ALA A 84 -7.94 -17.74 21.72
C ALA A 84 -8.79 -17.23 20.53
N PRO A 85 -8.16 -16.90 19.37
CA PRO A 85 -8.89 -16.40 18.20
C PRO A 85 -9.64 -17.51 17.47
N ASP A 86 -10.73 -17.15 16.78
CA ASP A 86 -11.44 -18.04 15.86
C ASP A 86 -10.78 -18.07 14.47
N ALA A 87 -10.05 -17.02 14.10
CA ALA A 87 -9.35 -16.89 12.83
C ALA A 87 -8.09 -16.04 12.98
N ILE A 88 -7.06 -16.28 12.15
CA ILE A 88 -5.86 -15.46 12.09
C ILE A 88 -5.61 -14.88 10.70
N GLU A 89 -5.13 -13.64 10.66
CA GLU A 89 -4.59 -12.96 9.47
C GLU A 89 -3.12 -12.64 9.70
N VAL A 90 -2.26 -13.07 8.80
CA VAL A 90 -0.82 -12.87 8.93
C VAL A 90 -0.26 -12.09 7.75
N SER A 91 0.27 -10.90 8.02
CA SER A 91 0.81 -9.97 7.02
C SER A 91 2.32 -10.12 6.81
N ASP A 92 2.85 -11.35 6.93
CA ASP A 92 4.28 -11.66 6.72
C ASP A 92 4.43 -13.12 6.31
N ARG A 93 4.78 -13.33 5.05
CA ARG A 93 4.95 -14.67 4.47
C ARG A 93 6.28 -15.35 4.83
N ALA A 94 7.24 -14.64 5.40
CA ALA A 94 8.58 -15.15 5.64
C ALA A 94 8.81 -15.53 7.11
N THR A 95 8.78 -14.57 8.00
CA THR A 95 9.21 -14.76 9.40
C THR A 95 8.12 -15.34 10.29
N THR A 96 6.84 -15.10 9.97
CA THR A 96 5.68 -15.57 10.74
C THR A 96 4.92 -16.71 10.06
N ARG A 97 5.41 -17.26 8.96
CA ARG A 97 4.78 -18.37 8.23
C ARG A 97 4.36 -19.56 9.10
N TRP A 98 5.12 -19.88 10.15
CA TRP A 98 4.82 -20.95 11.10
C TRP A 98 3.45 -20.81 11.78
N MET A 99 2.85 -19.62 11.79
CA MET A 99 1.55 -19.34 12.42
C MET A 99 0.40 -20.04 11.69
N GLY A 100 0.49 -20.21 10.37
CA GLY A 100 -0.50 -21.02 9.64
C GLY A 100 -0.55 -22.47 10.14
N ARG A 101 0.63 -23.10 10.34
CA ARG A 101 0.68 -24.44 10.93
C ARG A 101 0.23 -24.48 12.39
N TRP A 102 0.46 -23.40 13.14
CA TRP A 102 -0.04 -23.26 14.50
C TRP A 102 -1.58 -23.25 14.51
N ALA A 103 -2.20 -22.47 13.63
CA ALA A 103 -3.64 -22.36 13.47
C ALA A 103 -4.26 -23.72 13.06
N ARG A 104 -3.72 -24.35 12.03
CA ARG A 104 -4.18 -25.67 11.54
C ARG A 104 -4.21 -26.73 12.63
N ARG A 105 -3.20 -26.81 13.51
CA ARG A 105 -3.17 -27.77 14.63
C ARG A 105 -4.26 -27.54 15.66
N ARG A 106 -4.92 -26.39 15.63
CA ARG A 106 -5.98 -25.98 16.57
C ARG A 106 -7.36 -25.89 15.92
N GLY A 107 -7.46 -26.21 14.63
CA GLY A 107 -8.70 -26.05 13.87
C GLY A 107 -9.12 -24.59 13.70
N ILE A 108 -8.14 -23.66 13.67
CA ILE A 108 -8.36 -22.21 13.52
C ILE A 108 -8.10 -21.84 12.07
N GLY A 109 -9.02 -21.12 11.44
CA GLY A 109 -8.86 -20.61 10.07
C GLY A 109 -7.70 -19.63 9.94
N SER A 110 -6.93 -19.72 8.85
CA SER A 110 -5.72 -18.92 8.65
C SER A 110 -5.63 -18.31 7.27
N VAL A 111 -5.39 -17.00 7.24
CA VAL A 111 -5.20 -16.23 6.01
C VAL A 111 -3.82 -15.58 6.00
N MET A 112 -3.08 -15.73 4.91
CA MET A 112 -1.85 -14.97 4.67
C MET A 112 -2.16 -13.80 3.74
N ILE A 113 -1.78 -12.58 4.14
CA ILE A 113 -1.97 -11.37 3.35
C ILE A 113 -0.64 -10.95 2.75
N SER A 114 -0.59 -10.88 1.42
CA SER A 114 0.60 -10.52 0.66
C SER A 114 0.62 -9.02 0.37
N HIS A 115 1.36 -8.26 1.18
CA HIS A 115 1.55 -6.82 0.96
C HIS A 115 2.74 -6.49 0.06
N GLU A 116 3.54 -7.47 -0.34
CA GLU A 116 4.80 -7.27 -1.06
C GLU A 116 4.89 -8.18 -2.28
N ASN A 117 5.52 -7.69 -3.35
CA ASN A 117 5.95 -8.53 -4.46
C ASN A 117 7.33 -9.11 -4.15
N MET A 118 7.38 -10.40 -3.77
CA MET A 118 8.61 -11.05 -3.35
C MET A 118 9.63 -11.15 -4.49
N THR A 119 9.19 -11.44 -5.69
CA THR A 119 10.04 -11.49 -6.88
C THR A 119 10.69 -10.14 -7.14
N GLY A 120 9.92 -9.06 -7.13
CA GLY A 120 10.43 -7.71 -7.33
C GLY A 120 11.45 -7.30 -6.26
N ILE A 121 11.19 -7.66 -5.00
CA ILE A 121 12.14 -7.41 -3.90
C ILE A 121 13.44 -8.18 -4.13
N MET A 122 13.37 -9.48 -4.45
CA MET A 122 14.57 -10.29 -4.65
C MET A 122 15.39 -9.84 -5.86
N VAL A 123 14.74 -9.52 -6.98
CA VAL A 123 15.44 -9.07 -8.20
C VAL A 123 16.10 -7.71 -8.01
N ARG A 124 15.45 -6.77 -7.32
CA ARG A 124 15.96 -5.39 -7.23
C ARG A 124 16.82 -5.11 -6.00
N ARG A 125 16.67 -5.88 -4.91
CA ARG A 125 17.39 -5.65 -3.65
C ARG A 125 18.52 -6.62 -3.36
N THR A 126 18.64 -7.69 -4.16
CA THR A 126 19.71 -8.66 -3.97
C THR A 126 20.58 -8.75 -5.21
N PRO A 127 21.90 -9.02 -5.09
CA PRO A 127 22.79 -9.23 -6.23
C PRO A 127 22.58 -10.61 -6.89
N VAL A 128 21.48 -11.29 -6.57
CA VAL A 128 21.15 -12.62 -7.09
C VAL A 128 20.66 -12.48 -8.53
N PRO A 129 21.15 -13.31 -9.47
CA PRO A 129 20.64 -13.34 -10.83
C PRO A 129 19.11 -13.60 -10.87
N ASN A 130 18.44 -13.09 -11.89
CA ASN A 130 16.97 -13.13 -11.98
C ASN A 130 16.38 -14.55 -11.82
N ARG A 131 16.95 -15.58 -12.47
CA ARG A 131 16.44 -16.96 -12.40
C ARG A 131 16.42 -17.54 -10.98
N PRO A 132 17.52 -17.53 -10.21
CA PRO A 132 17.50 -17.95 -8.80
C PRO A 132 16.57 -17.11 -7.92
N ALA A 133 16.47 -15.79 -8.17
CA ALA A 133 15.57 -14.90 -7.46
C ALA A 133 14.11 -15.30 -7.66
N HIS A 134 13.70 -15.56 -8.90
CA HIS A 134 12.36 -16.07 -9.21
C HIS A 134 12.10 -17.42 -8.54
N TRP A 135 13.02 -18.38 -8.67
CA TRP A 135 12.87 -19.70 -8.07
C TRP A 135 12.71 -19.63 -6.54
N SER A 136 13.50 -18.79 -5.87
CA SER A 136 13.40 -18.64 -4.41
C SER A 136 12.10 -17.96 -3.98
N ALA A 137 11.61 -16.96 -4.72
CA ALA A 137 10.30 -16.36 -4.49
C ALA A 137 9.17 -17.39 -4.66
N ASP A 138 9.22 -18.18 -5.72
CA ASP A 138 8.24 -19.24 -5.99
C ASP A 138 8.24 -20.32 -4.90
N LEU A 139 9.42 -20.70 -4.39
CA LEU A 139 9.51 -21.62 -3.27
C LEU A 139 8.84 -21.05 -2.00
N VAL A 140 9.12 -19.79 -1.66
CA VAL A 140 8.47 -19.13 -0.51
C VAL A 140 6.96 -19.07 -0.70
N ASN A 141 6.48 -18.75 -1.89
CA ASN A 141 5.05 -18.68 -2.19
C ASN A 141 4.36 -20.06 -2.05
N ARG A 142 4.96 -21.14 -2.59
CA ARG A 142 4.45 -22.51 -2.44
C ARG A 142 4.42 -22.95 -0.97
N LEU A 143 5.47 -22.64 -0.21
CA LEU A 143 5.53 -22.96 1.21
C LEU A 143 4.48 -22.18 2.01
N SER A 144 4.19 -20.93 1.64
CA SER A 144 3.15 -20.14 2.27
C SER A 144 1.76 -20.71 1.97
N ALA A 145 1.47 -21.02 0.71
CA ALA A 145 0.21 -21.66 0.32
C ALA A 145 -0.02 -23.02 0.98
N HIS A 146 1.04 -23.78 1.23
CA HIS A 146 0.93 -25.04 1.99
C HIS A 146 0.60 -24.81 3.47
N ASP A 147 1.07 -23.71 4.07
CA ASP A 147 0.97 -23.47 5.50
C ASP A 147 -0.33 -22.75 5.92
N TYR A 148 -0.98 -22.00 4.99
CA TYR A 148 -2.22 -21.25 5.24
C TYR A 148 -3.40 -21.83 4.47
N ASP A 149 -4.62 -21.52 4.94
CA ASP A 149 -5.85 -22.01 4.31
C ASP A 149 -6.28 -21.13 3.14
N ALA A 150 -5.92 -19.84 3.17
CA ALA A 150 -6.12 -18.92 2.05
C ALA A 150 -4.97 -17.91 1.92
N ILE A 151 -4.74 -17.47 0.69
CA ILE A 151 -3.83 -16.38 0.34
C ILE A 151 -4.66 -15.20 -0.15
N VAL A 152 -4.37 -14.01 0.35
CA VAL A 152 -5.02 -12.76 -0.06
C VAL A 152 -3.99 -11.80 -0.60
N CYS A 153 -4.28 -11.21 -1.75
CA CYS A 153 -3.48 -10.19 -2.43
C CYS A 153 -4.31 -8.92 -2.67
N PRO A 154 -3.73 -7.72 -2.61
CA PRO A 154 -4.48 -6.48 -2.81
C PRO A 154 -4.77 -6.14 -4.27
N SER A 155 -4.19 -6.84 -5.24
CA SER A 155 -4.33 -6.62 -6.67
C SER A 155 -4.05 -7.90 -7.46
N GLU A 156 -4.47 -7.94 -8.73
CA GLU A 156 -4.13 -9.02 -9.66
C GLU A 156 -2.61 -9.12 -9.87
N PHE A 157 -1.93 -7.98 -10.00
CA PHE A 157 -0.46 -7.94 -10.07
C PHE A 157 0.20 -8.64 -8.88
N ALA A 158 -0.30 -8.42 -7.67
CA ALA A 158 0.24 -9.08 -6.49
C ALA A 158 -0.12 -10.58 -6.43
N ALA A 159 -1.27 -10.97 -6.99
CA ALA A 159 -1.72 -12.36 -7.07
C ALA A 159 -0.95 -13.17 -8.13
N GLU A 160 -0.45 -12.53 -9.18
CA GLU A 160 0.30 -13.17 -10.27
C GLU A 160 1.47 -14.05 -9.78
N GLU A 161 2.16 -13.62 -8.70
CA GLU A 161 3.22 -14.43 -8.09
C GLU A 161 2.74 -15.80 -7.57
N PHE A 162 1.47 -15.90 -7.22
CA PHE A 162 0.83 -17.13 -6.74
C PHE A 162 0.22 -17.90 -7.92
N HIS A 163 -0.52 -17.24 -8.78
CA HIS A 163 -1.20 -17.84 -9.94
C HIS A 163 -0.22 -18.56 -10.87
N ARG A 164 0.96 -17.98 -11.17
CA ARG A 164 2.00 -18.63 -11.98
C ARG A 164 2.57 -19.92 -11.35
N ASN A 165 2.33 -20.13 -10.04
CA ASN A 165 2.69 -21.34 -9.31
C ASN A 165 1.51 -22.31 -9.13
N GLY A 166 0.36 -22.05 -9.79
CA GLY A 166 -0.85 -22.86 -9.66
C GLY A 166 -1.54 -22.70 -8.28
N ILE A 167 -1.24 -21.61 -7.56
CA ILE A 167 -1.82 -21.31 -6.27
C ILE A 167 -2.97 -20.32 -6.48
N ASP A 168 -4.17 -20.69 -6.01
CA ASP A 168 -5.31 -19.78 -6.00
C ASP A 168 -5.12 -18.73 -4.91
N ALA A 169 -5.20 -17.44 -5.30
CA ALA A 169 -5.07 -16.32 -4.40
C ALA A 169 -6.28 -15.40 -4.57
N HIS A 170 -6.92 -15.06 -3.46
CA HIS A 170 -8.05 -14.13 -3.47
C HIS A 170 -7.55 -12.70 -3.65
N VAL A 171 -8.14 -11.98 -4.61
CA VAL A 171 -7.87 -10.55 -4.76
C VAL A 171 -8.87 -9.77 -3.92
N VAL A 172 -8.34 -9.03 -2.95
CA VAL A 172 -9.11 -8.15 -2.05
C VAL A 172 -8.49 -6.75 -2.10
N PRO A 173 -9.00 -5.85 -2.94
CA PRO A 173 -8.49 -4.50 -3.04
C PRO A 173 -8.59 -3.76 -1.70
N LEU A 174 -7.59 -2.93 -1.43
CA LEU A 174 -7.60 -2.04 -0.28
C LEU A 174 -8.58 -0.88 -0.52
N GLY A 175 -8.88 -0.12 0.53
CA GLY A 175 -9.80 1.01 0.46
C GLY A 175 -9.12 2.34 0.75
N VAL A 176 -9.91 3.41 0.66
CA VAL A 176 -9.54 4.75 1.11
C VAL A 176 -10.57 5.28 2.10
N ASP A 177 -10.11 6.12 3.02
CA ASP A 177 -10.98 6.81 3.99
C ASP A 177 -11.51 8.11 3.38
N PHE A 178 -12.74 8.05 2.89
CA PHE A 178 -13.41 9.20 2.27
C PHE A 178 -13.80 10.30 3.27
N SER A 179 -13.78 10.04 4.56
CA SER A 179 -13.99 11.10 5.57
C SER A 179 -12.76 12.02 5.69
N VAL A 180 -11.58 11.51 5.38
CA VAL A 180 -10.32 12.23 5.38
C VAL A 180 -9.95 12.71 3.98
N PHE A 181 -9.99 11.81 2.99
CA PHE A 181 -9.62 12.10 1.60
C PHE A 181 -10.87 12.48 0.80
N THR A 182 -11.36 13.69 1.05
CA THR A 182 -12.50 14.28 0.33
C THR A 182 -12.08 15.57 -0.38
N PRO A 183 -12.51 15.79 -1.63
CA PRO A 183 -12.22 17.01 -2.35
C PRO A 183 -12.68 18.24 -1.58
N GLN A 184 -11.82 19.26 -1.50
CA GLN A 184 -12.17 20.56 -0.93
C GLN A 184 -12.60 21.58 -1.99
N ARG A 185 -12.51 21.19 -3.26
CA ARG A 185 -12.93 21.97 -4.43
C ARG A 185 -14.16 21.32 -5.07
N ASP A 186 -14.95 22.12 -5.74
CA ASP A 186 -15.97 21.60 -6.65
C ASP A 186 -15.31 21.04 -7.91
N LEU A 187 -15.31 19.73 -8.06
CA LEU A 187 -14.67 19.04 -9.18
C LEU A 187 -15.37 19.30 -10.51
N THR A 188 -16.64 19.71 -10.49
CA THR A 188 -17.41 19.99 -11.73
C THR A 188 -17.05 21.32 -12.35
N THR A 189 -16.56 22.26 -11.55
CA THR A 189 -16.14 23.60 -11.99
C THR A 189 -14.63 23.72 -12.16
N TRP A 190 -13.88 22.66 -11.82
CA TRP A 190 -12.44 22.69 -11.95
C TRP A 190 -12.03 22.82 -13.43
N ALA A 191 -11.22 23.80 -13.71
CA ALA A 191 -10.60 24.03 -15.01
C ALA A 191 -9.09 23.82 -14.91
N ALA A 192 -8.47 23.32 -15.98
CA ALA A 192 -7.01 23.30 -16.08
C ALA A 192 -6.45 24.71 -15.90
N PRO A 193 -5.25 24.85 -15.30
CA PRO A 193 -4.59 26.14 -15.21
C PRO A 193 -4.55 26.84 -16.56
N ALA A 194 -4.90 28.12 -16.58
CA ALA A 194 -4.87 28.93 -17.82
C ALA A 194 -3.42 29.02 -18.36
N PRO A 195 -3.24 29.29 -19.66
CA PRO A 195 -1.91 29.53 -20.21
C PRO A 195 -1.14 30.60 -19.41
N GLY A 196 0.00 30.21 -18.82
CA GLY A 196 0.82 31.05 -17.95
C GLY A 196 0.51 30.96 -16.47
N GLU A 197 -0.50 30.24 -16.07
CA GLU A 197 -0.70 29.87 -14.68
C GLU A 197 0.16 28.65 -14.31
N ARG A 198 0.59 28.61 -13.05
CA ARG A 198 1.48 27.55 -12.54
C ARG A 198 0.71 26.26 -12.29
N ILE A 199 1.17 25.17 -12.89
CA ILE A 199 0.64 23.82 -12.72
C ILE A 199 1.20 23.24 -11.42
N GLN A 200 0.32 22.81 -10.52
CA GLN A 200 0.67 22.18 -9.26
C GLN A 200 0.71 20.64 -9.42
N ILE A 201 1.88 20.07 -9.21
CA ILE A 201 2.10 18.61 -9.30
C ILE A 201 2.38 18.06 -7.90
N VAL A 202 1.85 16.88 -7.58
CA VAL A 202 2.14 16.21 -6.33
C VAL A 202 2.77 14.84 -6.55
N HIS A 203 3.76 14.52 -5.72
CA HIS A 203 4.28 13.15 -5.52
C HIS A 203 4.15 12.81 -4.04
N CYS A 204 3.47 11.72 -3.71
CA CYS A 204 3.36 11.23 -2.34
C CYS A 204 3.82 9.78 -2.25
N GLY A 205 4.79 9.52 -1.38
CA GLY A 205 5.28 8.17 -1.16
C GLY A 205 6.63 8.08 -0.46
N ARG A 206 7.06 6.86 -0.16
CA ARG A 206 8.38 6.61 0.40
C ARG A 206 9.46 6.92 -0.65
N LEU A 207 10.46 7.69 -0.26
CA LEU A 207 11.57 8.04 -1.14
C LEU A 207 12.64 6.94 -1.16
N SER A 208 12.32 5.85 -1.85
CA SER A 208 13.13 4.63 -1.95
C SER A 208 13.16 4.09 -3.38
N PRO A 209 14.21 3.30 -3.75
CA PRO A 209 14.42 2.87 -5.14
C PRO A 209 13.23 2.15 -5.77
N GLU A 210 12.50 1.34 -5.00
CA GLU A 210 11.34 0.59 -5.47
C GLU A 210 10.13 1.48 -5.83
N LYS A 211 10.10 2.72 -5.32
CA LYS A 211 9.07 3.72 -5.62
C LYS A 211 9.47 4.67 -6.75
N ASN A 212 10.70 4.59 -7.21
CA ASN A 212 11.26 5.35 -8.32
C ASN A 212 10.98 6.88 -8.29
N PRO A 213 11.15 7.58 -7.15
CA PRO A 213 10.82 9.00 -7.04
C PRO A 213 11.71 9.88 -7.95
N ALA A 214 12.85 9.36 -8.41
CA ALA A 214 13.72 10.06 -9.35
C ALA A 214 13.00 10.36 -10.68
N LEU A 215 12.13 9.45 -11.16
CA LEU A 215 11.37 9.67 -12.38
C LEU A 215 10.44 10.90 -12.25
N SER A 216 9.85 11.16 -11.08
CA SER A 216 9.05 12.37 -10.86
C SER A 216 9.87 13.64 -11.02
N ILE A 217 11.10 13.67 -10.51
CA ILE A 217 12.01 14.82 -10.66
C ILE A 217 12.39 15.03 -12.14
N GLU A 218 12.72 13.95 -12.83
CA GLU A 218 13.08 14.05 -14.26
C GLU A 218 11.87 14.41 -15.13
N THR A 219 10.66 14.03 -14.73
CA THR A 219 9.41 14.49 -15.38
C THR A 219 9.23 16.01 -15.25
N VAL A 220 9.46 16.57 -14.05
CA VAL A 220 9.44 18.04 -13.87
C VAL A 220 10.49 18.71 -14.74
N ARG A 221 11.71 18.17 -14.81
CA ARG A 221 12.76 18.68 -15.70
C ARG A 221 12.30 18.72 -17.15
N GLU A 222 11.64 17.67 -17.61
CA GLU A 222 11.11 17.59 -18.98
C GLU A 222 9.99 18.62 -19.22
N LEU A 223 9.06 18.78 -18.27
CA LEU A 223 7.99 19.80 -18.36
C LEU A 223 8.55 21.23 -18.42
N VAL A 224 9.54 21.55 -17.58
CA VAL A 224 10.25 22.85 -17.63
C VAL A 224 10.96 23.03 -18.97
N ARG A 225 11.62 21.98 -19.49
CA ARG A 225 12.27 22.03 -20.82
C ARG A 225 11.26 22.31 -21.95
N ARG A 226 10.00 21.88 -21.79
CA ARG A 226 8.88 22.18 -22.73
C ARG A 226 8.32 23.59 -22.56
N GLY A 227 8.79 24.35 -21.58
CA GLY A 227 8.35 25.73 -21.32
C GLY A 227 7.10 25.84 -20.45
N LEU A 228 6.71 24.79 -19.76
CA LEU A 228 5.58 24.80 -18.82
C LEU A 228 6.00 25.38 -17.47
N ASP A 229 5.19 26.27 -16.90
CA ASP A 229 5.37 26.76 -15.53
C ASP A 229 4.74 25.72 -14.57
N VAL A 230 5.58 24.93 -13.95
CA VAL A 230 5.18 23.84 -13.05
C VAL A 230 5.82 24.01 -11.68
N GLU A 231 5.17 23.52 -10.64
CA GLU A 231 5.75 23.34 -9.32
C GLU A 231 5.36 21.96 -8.80
N MET A 232 6.34 21.18 -8.33
CA MET A 232 6.06 19.88 -7.73
C MET A 232 6.29 19.89 -6.23
N THR A 233 5.29 19.46 -5.49
CA THR A 233 5.39 19.16 -4.05
C THR A 233 5.59 17.67 -3.83
N VAL A 234 6.66 17.31 -3.11
CA VAL A 234 6.99 15.92 -2.75
C VAL A 234 6.72 15.70 -1.27
N PHE A 235 5.80 14.80 -0.95
CA PHE A 235 5.50 14.38 0.42
C PHE A 235 6.10 12.99 0.68
N GLY A 236 7.09 12.91 1.55
CA GLY A 236 7.66 11.64 1.96
C GLY A 236 9.08 11.71 2.48
N GLU A 237 9.49 10.61 3.06
CA GLU A 237 10.85 10.39 3.57
C GLU A 237 11.41 9.07 3.02
N GLY A 238 12.73 8.95 3.00
CA GLY A 238 13.38 7.72 2.59
C GLY A 238 14.87 7.90 2.29
N PRO A 239 15.56 6.78 2.01
CA PRO A 239 17.01 6.79 1.81
C PRO A 239 17.47 7.63 0.61
N MET A 240 16.57 7.88 -0.36
CA MET A 240 16.91 8.67 -1.55
C MET A 240 16.77 10.19 -1.37
N LEU A 241 16.25 10.69 -0.24
CA LEU A 241 15.95 12.11 -0.08
C LEU A 241 17.14 13.01 -0.44
N ARG A 242 18.34 12.71 0.06
CA ARG A 242 19.56 13.52 -0.22
C ARG A 242 19.87 13.56 -1.71
N GLU A 243 19.79 12.42 -2.39
CA GLU A 243 20.03 12.32 -3.83
C GLU A 243 18.98 13.10 -4.62
N LEU A 244 17.69 12.97 -4.25
CA LEU A 244 16.60 13.65 -4.93
C LEU A 244 16.68 15.18 -4.79
N VAL A 245 17.04 15.69 -3.60
CA VAL A 245 17.29 17.13 -3.40
C VAL A 245 18.42 17.63 -4.31
N GLN A 246 19.50 16.85 -4.47
CA GLN A 246 20.57 17.19 -5.40
C GLN A 246 20.10 17.17 -6.87
N ARG A 247 19.31 16.16 -7.27
CA ARG A 247 18.74 16.07 -8.63
C ARG A 247 17.77 17.21 -8.94
N ALA A 248 17.06 17.69 -7.93
CA ALA A 248 16.07 18.76 -8.04
C ALA A 248 16.69 20.18 -8.06
N GLN A 249 18.03 20.32 -7.96
CA GLN A 249 18.67 21.63 -8.01
C GLN A 249 18.26 22.38 -9.28
N ASN A 250 17.86 23.65 -9.13
CA ASN A 250 17.33 24.54 -10.17
C ASN A 250 16.02 24.08 -10.82
N LEU A 251 15.28 23.17 -10.19
CA LEU A 251 13.93 22.80 -10.57
C LEU A 251 12.92 23.32 -9.55
N PRO A 252 11.68 23.63 -9.95
CA PRO A 252 10.61 24.05 -9.06
C PRO A 252 10.03 22.83 -8.29
N VAL A 253 10.81 22.28 -7.37
CA VAL A 253 10.45 21.11 -6.57
C VAL A 253 10.65 21.40 -5.09
N VAL A 254 9.60 21.20 -4.29
CA VAL A 254 9.58 21.41 -2.85
C VAL A 254 9.43 20.08 -2.14
N PHE A 255 10.31 19.77 -1.18
CA PHE A 255 10.25 18.56 -0.39
C PHE A 255 9.67 18.85 0.99
N HIS A 256 8.68 18.05 1.38
CA HIS A 256 8.13 18.03 2.74
C HIS A 256 8.44 16.69 3.40
N SER A 257 8.76 16.73 4.69
CA SER A 257 8.91 15.54 5.51
C SER A 257 7.56 14.83 5.71
N TYR A 258 7.60 13.70 6.39
CA TYR A 258 6.41 12.93 6.71
C TYR A 258 5.40 13.76 7.51
N ILE A 259 4.19 13.94 6.97
CA ILE A 259 3.07 14.60 7.63
C ILE A 259 2.25 13.54 8.38
N THR A 260 2.15 13.70 9.70
CA THR A 260 1.40 12.76 10.56
C THR A 260 -0.10 13.05 10.57
N ASP A 261 -0.49 14.31 10.43
CA ASP A 261 -1.88 14.70 10.31
C ASP A 261 -2.38 14.38 8.90
N ARG A 262 -3.29 13.41 8.82
CA ARG A 262 -3.83 12.94 7.54
C ARG A 262 -4.75 13.97 6.89
N ALA A 263 -5.44 14.79 7.68
CA ALA A 263 -6.29 15.85 7.15
C ALA A 263 -5.44 16.97 6.53
N GLU A 264 -4.34 17.34 7.18
CA GLU A 264 -3.36 18.27 6.62
C GLU A 264 -2.74 17.72 5.32
N LEU A 265 -2.34 16.45 5.32
CA LEU A 265 -1.80 15.79 4.11
C LEU A 265 -2.82 15.81 2.97
N ALA A 266 -4.07 15.45 3.25
CA ALA A 266 -5.16 15.46 2.28
C ALA A 266 -5.40 16.85 1.69
N ALA A 267 -5.47 17.88 2.54
CA ALA A 267 -5.65 19.26 2.08
C ALA A 267 -4.51 19.71 1.14
N ARG A 268 -3.27 19.38 1.48
CA ARG A 268 -2.11 19.75 0.65
C ARG A 268 -2.04 18.96 -0.66
N MET A 269 -2.32 17.66 -0.64
CA MET A 269 -2.36 16.84 -1.86
C MET A 269 -3.51 17.24 -2.79
N GLY A 270 -4.69 17.54 -2.21
CA GLY A 270 -5.88 17.95 -2.96
C GLY A 270 -5.76 19.34 -3.62
N ALA A 271 -4.73 20.09 -3.27
CA ALA A 271 -4.42 21.37 -3.94
C ALA A 271 -3.74 21.20 -5.31
N ALA A 272 -3.25 19.98 -5.64
CA ALA A 272 -2.58 19.72 -6.90
C ALA A 272 -3.55 19.58 -8.08
N ASP A 273 -3.03 19.84 -9.28
CA ASP A 273 -3.73 19.67 -10.55
C ASP A 273 -3.53 18.25 -11.10
N VAL A 274 -2.34 17.69 -10.90
CA VAL A 274 -1.97 16.34 -11.34
C VAL A 274 -1.05 15.68 -10.31
N ALA A 275 -1.16 14.37 -10.17
CA ALA A 275 -0.24 13.58 -9.37
C ALA A 275 0.65 12.68 -10.23
N ILE A 276 1.84 12.39 -9.72
CA ILE A 276 2.80 11.44 -10.32
C ILE A 276 3.06 10.29 -9.37
N ALA A 277 2.78 9.06 -9.81
CA ALA A 277 2.98 7.82 -9.08
C ALA A 277 3.86 6.83 -9.89
N PRO A 278 5.19 6.96 -9.85
CA PRO A 278 6.09 6.25 -10.76
C PRO A 278 6.57 4.88 -10.25
N GLY A 279 6.02 4.36 -9.14
CA GLY A 279 6.50 3.17 -8.47
C GLY A 279 6.17 1.85 -9.17
N PRO A 280 7.13 1.17 -9.84
CA PRO A 280 6.86 -0.03 -10.63
C PRO A 280 6.65 -1.30 -9.79
N LEU A 281 6.92 -1.27 -8.49
CA LEU A 281 6.75 -2.40 -7.58
C LEU A 281 5.63 -2.19 -6.54
N GLU A 282 4.71 -1.28 -6.84
CA GLU A 282 3.53 -1.15 -5.99
C GLU A 282 2.67 -2.41 -6.11
N THR A 283 2.32 -2.98 -4.96
CA THR A 283 1.36 -4.09 -4.90
C THR A 283 -0.09 -3.62 -4.85
N PHE A 284 -0.31 -2.32 -4.60
CA PHE A 284 -1.61 -1.66 -4.69
C PHE A 284 -1.45 -0.16 -4.99
N GLY A 285 -0.79 0.59 -4.10
CA GLY A 285 -0.58 2.03 -4.29
C GLY A 285 -1.60 2.89 -3.53
N LEU A 286 -1.69 2.72 -2.21
CA LEU A 286 -2.61 3.50 -1.38
C LEU A 286 -2.45 5.02 -1.56
N ALA A 287 -1.21 5.52 -1.70
CA ALA A 287 -0.99 6.96 -1.90
C ALA A 287 -1.62 7.46 -3.22
N ALA A 288 -1.56 6.67 -4.29
CA ALA A 288 -2.23 7.01 -5.55
C ALA A 288 -3.76 6.99 -5.39
N LEU A 289 -4.30 5.99 -4.67
CA LEU A 289 -5.73 5.93 -4.36
C LEU A 289 -6.19 7.10 -3.49
N GLU A 290 -5.41 7.50 -2.49
CA GLU A 290 -5.69 8.66 -1.64
C GLU A 290 -5.75 9.96 -2.45
N VAL A 291 -4.84 10.12 -3.40
CA VAL A 291 -4.82 11.28 -4.32
C VAL A 291 -6.02 11.25 -5.27
N LEU A 292 -6.37 10.10 -5.85
CA LEU A 292 -7.57 9.96 -6.67
C LEU A 292 -8.86 10.29 -5.89
N ALA A 293 -8.92 9.89 -4.61
CA ALA A 293 -10.06 10.20 -3.74
C ALA A 293 -10.25 11.71 -3.52
N LEU A 294 -9.16 12.47 -3.55
CA LEU A 294 -9.19 13.94 -3.53
C LEU A 294 -9.60 14.55 -4.88
N GLY A 295 -9.86 13.73 -5.89
CA GLY A 295 -10.18 14.19 -7.23
C GLY A 295 -8.95 14.62 -8.05
N VAL A 296 -7.73 14.26 -7.63
CA VAL A 296 -6.52 14.62 -8.38
C VAL A 296 -6.15 13.50 -9.35
N PRO A 297 -6.20 13.73 -10.66
CA PRO A 297 -5.87 12.72 -11.67
C PRO A 297 -4.38 12.38 -11.61
N THR A 298 -4.04 11.12 -11.90
CA THR A 298 -2.70 10.58 -11.62
C THR A 298 -2.05 10.00 -12.87
N VAL A 299 -0.80 10.36 -13.15
CA VAL A 299 0.06 9.63 -14.09
C VAL A 299 0.79 8.53 -13.32
N CYS A 300 0.63 7.29 -13.75
CA CYS A 300 1.33 6.15 -13.16
C CYS A 300 2.11 5.34 -14.20
N CYS A 301 3.06 4.52 -13.72
CA CYS A 301 3.80 3.63 -14.60
C CYS A 301 2.94 2.45 -15.09
N ASP A 302 3.34 1.88 -16.22
CA ASP A 302 2.76 0.70 -16.86
C ASP A 302 3.21 -0.62 -16.24
N GLU A 303 4.01 -0.55 -15.18
CA GLU A 303 4.44 -1.69 -14.38
C GLU A 303 3.74 -1.69 -13.01
N GLY A 304 3.52 -2.87 -12.42
CA GLY A 304 2.93 -3.00 -11.09
C GLY A 304 1.42 -2.82 -11.04
N ALA A 305 0.88 -2.70 -9.83
CA ALA A 305 -0.55 -2.63 -9.58
C ALA A 305 -1.17 -1.24 -9.81
N LEU A 306 -0.36 -0.20 -10.02
CA LEU A 306 -0.88 1.18 -10.12
C LEU A 306 -1.87 1.35 -11.27
N GLN A 307 -1.65 0.67 -12.40
CA GLN A 307 -2.58 0.68 -13.53
C GLN A 307 -3.96 0.13 -13.16
N GLU A 308 -4.01 -0.88 -12.27
CA GLU A 308 -5.28 -1.45 -11.78
C GLU A 308 -6.02 -0.47 -10.86
N VAL A 309 -5.28 0.34 -10.08
CA VAL A 309 -5.87 1.31 -9.15
C VAL A 309 -6.25 2.60 -9.85
N VAL A 310 -5.37 3.14 -10.67
CA VAL A 310 -5.57 4.42 -11.36
C VAL A 310 -6.65 4.33 -12.44
N GLY A 311 -6.60 3.31 -13.30
CA GLY A 311 -7.63 3.08 -14.32
C GLY A 311 -8.06 4.34 -15.07
N SER A 312 -9.38 4.58 -15.12
CA SER A 312 -9.96 5.78 -15.77
C SER A 312 -9.66 7.10 -15.05
N GLY A 313 -9.17 7.05 -13.82
CA GLY A 313 -8.83 8.23 -13.01
C GLY A 313 -7.49 8.86 -13.37
N GLY A 314 -6.76 8.33 -14.36
CA GLY A 314 -5.47 8.88 -14.74
C GLY A 314 -4.97 8.40 -16.10
N VAL A 315 -3.65 8.43 -16.26
CA VAL A 315 -2.91 7.97 -17.44
C VAL A 315 -1.87 6.94 -17.02
N VAL A 316 -1.80 5.83 -17.74
CA VAL A 316 -0.74 4.83 -17.61
C VAL A 316 0.33 5.11 -18.67
N ALA A 317 1.57 5.28 -18.24
CA ALA A 317 2.68 5.69 -19.10
C ALA A 317 3.93 4.82 -18.89
N PRO A 318 4.70 4.55 -19.94
CA PRO A 318 6.03 3.97 -19.81
C PRO A 318 6.90 4.73 -18.83
N SER A 319 7.75 4.03 -18.07
CA SER A 319 8.60 4.60 -17.02
C SER A 319 9.72 5.50 -17.58
N THR A 320 9.37 6.50 -18.38
CA THR A 320 10.29 7.52 -18.95
C THR A 320 9.82 8.93 -18.64
N PRO A 321 10.75 9.90 -18.48
CA PRO A 321 10.38 11.30 -18.20
C PRO A 321 9.49 11.91 -19.28
N THR A 322 9.75 11.59 -20.54
CA THR A 322 8.97 12.09 -21.69
C THR A 322 7.54 11.57 -21.66
N ALA A 323 7.35 10.25 -21.46
CA ALA A 323 6.01 9.66 -21.42
C ALA A 323 5.19 10.17 -20.21
N PHE A 324 5.83 10.35 -19.06
CA PHE A 324 5.18 10.93 -17.90
C PHE A 324 4.80 12.39 -18.10
N ALA A 325 5.66 13.19 -18.77
CA ALA A 325 5.33 14.56 -19.14
C ALA A 325 4.16 14.61 -20.14
N ASP A 326 4.14 13.72 -21.14
CA ASP A 326 3.00 13.58 -22.06
C ASP A 326 1.71 13.27 -21.32
N GLY A 327 1.77 12.35 -20.32
CA GLY A 327 0.65 12.01 -19.46
C GLY A 327 0.13 13.18 -18.62
N VAL A 328 1.03 14.00 -18.07
CA VAL A 328 0.65 15.23 -17.35
C VAL A 328 -0.09 16.17 -18.28
N GLU A 329 0.47 16.47 -19.46
CA GLU A 329 -0.17 17.35 -20.44
C GLU A 329 -1.50 16.79 -20.96
N GLU A 330 -1.62 15.45 -21.10
CA GLU A 330 -2.88 14.80 -21.46
C GLU A 330 -3.94 15.04 -20.39
N LEU A 331 -3.61 14.81 -19.09
CA LEU A 331 -4.55 15.01 -18.00
C LEU A 331 -5.03 16.43 -17.86
N LEU A 332 -4.13 17.42 -18.06
CA LEU A 332 -4.49 18.83 -18.05
C LEU A 332 -5.48 19.20 -19.19
N ARG A 333 -5.45 18.49 -20.31
CA ARG A 333 -6.38 18.70 -21.44
C ARG A 333 -7.63 17.83 -21.37
N ARG A 334 -7.64 16.79 -20.50
CA ARG A 334 -8.72 15.82 -20.42
C ARG A 334 -9.96 16.42 -19.75
N PRO A 335 -11.10 16.50 -20.44
CA PRO A 335 -12.33 16.95 -19.80
C PRO A 335 -12.71 16.08 -18.60
N ARG A 336 -13.15 16.72 -17.53
CA ARG A 336 -13.63 16.07 -16.31
C ARG A 336 -12.60 15.13 -15.65
N ALA A 337 -11.30 15.35 -15.84
CA ALA A 337 -10.25 14.49 -15.31
C ALA A 337 -10.37 14.31 -13.77
N HIS A 338 -10.71 15.38 -13.06
CA HIS A 338 -10.87 15.41 -11.61
C HIS A 338 -12.10 14.61 -11.13
N GLU A 339 -13.22 14.73 -11.84
CA GLU A 339 -14.40 13.91 -11.55
C GLU A 339 -14.14 12.42 -11.81
N LEU A 340 -13.45 12.10 -12.90
CA LEU A 340 -13.08 10.72 -13.24
C LEU A 340 -12.12 10.12 -12.20
N ALA A 341 -11.17 10.92 -11.69
CA ALA A 341 -10.27 10.50 -10.61
C ALA A 341 -11.04 10.14 -9.35
N ARG A 342 -11.95 11.01 -8.91
CA ARG A 342 -12.82 10.75 -7.75
C ARG A 342 -13.73 9.55 -7.96
N ALA A 343 -14.42 9.47 -9.07
CA ALA A 343 -15.30 8.34 -9.40
C ALA A 343 -14.56 7.00 -9.42
N ARG A 344 -13.30 7.02 -9.91
CA ARG A 344 -12.45 5.81 -9.87
C ARG A 344 -12.13 5.39 -8.44
N ALA A 345 -11.78 6.31 -7.56
CA ALA A 345 -11.48 6.00 -6.16
C ALA A 345 -12.68 5.40 -5.42
N GLU A 346 -13.89 5.80 -5.74
CA GLU A 346 -15.13 5.33 -5.09
C GLU A 346 -15.40 3.83 -5.25
N HIS A 347 -14.73 3.16 -6.19
CA HIS A 347 -14.74 1.70 -6.29
C HIS A 347 -13.93 1.00 -5.19
N PHE A 348 -13.12 1.73 -4.42
CA PHE A 348 -12.20 1.17 -3.43
C PHE A 348 -12.56 1.65 -2.03
N THR A 349 -13.47 0.95 -1.36
CA THR A 349 -13.89 1.28 0.00
C THR A 349 -13.34 0.27 1.01
N TRP A 350 -12.99 0.72 2.21
CA TRP A 350 -12.61 -0.18 3.29
C TRP A 350 -13.75 -1.11 3.71
N ALA A 351 -15.00 -0.66 3.59
CA ALA A 351 -16.17 -1.50 3.87
C ALA A 351 -16.25 -2.71 2.93
N ALA A 352 -16.09 -2.50 1.61
CA ALA A 352 -16.08 -3.59 0.64
C ALA A 352 -14.88 -4.51 0.83
N SER A 353 -13.70 -3.96 1.12
CA SER A 353 -12.49 -4.72 1.42
C SER A 353 -12.68 -5.62 2.64
N ALA A 354 -13.16 -5.08 3.75
CA ALA A 354 -13.41 -5.83 4.97
C ALA A 354 -14.51 -6.88 4.82
N GLN A 355 -15.57 -6.56 4.10
CA GLN A 355 -16.65 -7.51 3.79
C GLN A 355 -16.10 -8.72 3.03
N ARG A 356 -15.24 -8.49 2.03
CA ARG A 356 -14.61 -9.57 1.26
C ARG A 356 -13.70 -10.44 2.13
N MET A 357 -12.95 -9.84 3.07
CA MET A 357 -12.14 -10.57 4.04
C MET A 357 -13.01 -11.45 4.95
N LEU A 358 -14.15 -10.94 5.44
CA LEU A 358 -15.09 -11.70 6.26
C LEU A 358 -15.68 -12.89 5.51
N GLU A 359 -16.04 -12.73 4.23
CA GLU A 359 -16.52 -13.82 3.37
C GLU A 359 -15.49 -14.94 3.23
N ILE A 360 -14.19 -14.60 3.10
CA ILE A 360 -13.10 -15.58 3.07
C ILE A 360 -13.02 -16.33 4.40
N HIS A 361 -13.04 -15.64 5.53
CA HIS A 361 -13.03 -16.29 6.85
C HIS A 361 -14.23 -17.20 7.07
N GLU A 362 -15.42 -16.80 6.68
CA GLU A 362 -16.61 -17.62 6.76
C GLU A 362 -16.54 -18.85 5.84
N GLY A 363 -15.95 -18.70 4.67
CA GLY A 363 -15.68 -19.81 3.75
C GLY A 363 -14.76 -20.86 4.37
N ILE A 364 -13.64 -20.42 4.95
CA ILE A 364 -12.68 -21.28 5.63
C ILE A 364 -13.35 -22.01 6.81
N ARG A 365 -14.10 -21.27 7.63
CA ARG A 365 -14.79 -21.85 8.79
C ARG A 365 -15.76 -22.94 8.39
N ARG A 366 -16.62 -22.71 7.38
CA ARG A 366 -17.55 -23.73 6.87
C ARG A 366 -16.81 -24.99 6.40
N TRP A 367 -15.64 -24.83 5.81
CA TRP A 367 -14.82 -25.96 5.38
C TRP A 367 -14.18 -26.73 6.55
N LEU A 368 -13.79 -26.04 7.63
CA LEU A 368 -13.24 -26.67 8.85
C LEU A 368 -14.31 -27.41 9.66
N ASP A 369 -15.55 -26.92 9.63
CA ASP A 369 -16.69 -27.51 10.36
C ASP A 369 -17.32 -28.71 9.60
N ALA A 370 -16.98 -28.92 8.31
CA ALA A 370 -17.49 -29.98 7.43
C ALA A 370 -16.63 -31.26 7.52
#